data_b607006fba70373fe0665ac5cd65bd42
#
_entry.id   b607006fba70373fe0665ac5cd65bd42
#
_cell.length_a   1.000
_cell.length_b   1.000
_cell.length_c   1.000
_cell.angle_alpha   90.00
_cell.angle_beta   90.00
_cell.angle_gamma   90.00
#
_symmetry.space_group_name_H-M   'P 1'
#
loop_
_entity.id
_entity.type
_entity.pdbx_description
1 polymer ?
#
loop_
_entity_poly.entity_id
_entity_poly.type
_entity_poly.pdbx_seq_one_letter_code
_entity_poly.pdbx_strand_id
1 'polypeptide(L)'
;KDGSAAVVSRGELQQCEDWRNAFRDCCKDHRFYEIIEDTLANDFEYQYLILRDLDGNVRGIQPFFFVQQNLVEGIPGGVRHLVDSIRKKFPKFLTMRVLMVGCAAGEGHLGALVSRDSVWIAEALHACLPQIARAAKASLIVLKDFSSKYRDALAGFSGNGFTRVPSMPMTRLALNFRDFDDYLAHLSYGTR
;
A
#
# COMPACT_ATOMS: atom_id res chain seq x y z
N LYS A 1 20.64 5.36 -4.01
CA LYS A 1 21.95 5.83 -4.15
C LYS A 1 22.13 7.21 -3.57
N ASP A 2 21.35 8.21 -3.91
CA ASP A 2 21.73 9.59 -3.64
C ASP A 2 20.50 10.36 -3.13
N GLY A 3 20.34 10.42 -1.80
CA GLY A 3 19.22 11.07 -1.15
C GLY A 3 18.96 10.53 0.25
N SER A 4 17.85 10.93 0.86
CA SER A 4 17.44 10.49 2.17
C SER A 4 15.99 10.00 2.19
N ALA A 5 15.69 9.08 3.11
CA ALA A 5 14.35 8.59 3.38
C ALA A 5 14.04 8.80 4.87
N ALA A 6 12.96 9.51 5.16
CA ALA A 6 12.49 9.74 6.52
C ALA A 6 11.13 9.08 6.72
N VAL A 7 11.02 8.26 7.77
CA VAL A 7 9.74 7.73 8.22
C VAL A 7 9.08 8.77 9.12
N VAL A 8 7.85 9.12 8.79
CA VAL A 8 7.10 10.14 9.51
C VAL A 8 5.67 9.65 9.81
N SER A 9 5.10 10.18 10.87
CA SER A 9 3.68 10.04 11.18
C SER A 9 2.82 10.98 10.34
N ARG A 10 1.51 10.75 10.33
CA ARG A 10 0.55 11.66 9.68
C ARG A 10 0.63 13.09 10.22
N GLY A 11 0.80 13.26 11.54
CA GLY A 11 0.90 14.60 12.14
C GLY A 11 2.10 15.40 11.63
N GLU A 12 3.24 14.73 11.43
CA GLU A 12 4.43 15.36 10.82
C GLU A 12 4.24 15.59 9.31
N LEU A 13 3.56 14.67 8.62
CA LEU A 13 3.29 14.76 7.19
C LEU A 13 2.39 15.94 6.84
N GLN A 14 1.42 16.30 7.69
CA GLN A 14 0.51 17.43 7.46
C GLN A 14 1.25 18.78 7.38
N GLN A 15 2.47 18.87 7.91
CA GLN A 15 3.34 20.06 7.79
C GLN A 15 4.11 20.10 6.47
N CYS A 16 4.06 19.03 5.68
CA CYS A 16 4.72 18.94 4.38
C CYS A 16 3.74 19.38 3.27
N GLU A 17 4.03 20.52 2.64
CA GLU A 17 3.19 21.03 1.54
C GLU A 17 3.09 20.04 0.37
N ASP A 18 4.15 19.29 0.12
CA ASP A 18 4.20 18.30 -0.95
C ASP A 18 3.21 17.15 -0.75
N TRP A 19 2.74 16.90 0.50
CA TRP A 19 1.72 15.89 0.75
C TRP A 19 0.42 16.16 0.01
N ARG A 20 -0.01 17.40 -0.05
CA ARG A 20 -1.23 17.80 -0.78
C ARG A 20 -1.10 17.61 -2.29
N ASN A 21 0.12 17.58 -2.79
CA ASN A 21 0.44 17.37 -4.20
C ASN A 21 0.67 15.90 -4.52
N ALA A 22 0.95 15.06 -3.51
CA ALA A 22 1.12 13.64 -3.69
C ALA A 22 -0.17 13.00 -4.24
N PHE A 23 0.00 12.14 -5.23
CA PHE A 23 -1.11 11.41 -5.86
C PHE A 23 -2.16 12.29 -6.56
N ARG A 24 -1.87 13.59 -6.83
CA ARG A 24 -2.82 14.53 -7.46
C ARG A 24 -3.43 13.97 -8.75
N ASP A 25 -2.64 13.28 -9.56
CA ASP A 25 -3.06 12.73 -10.85
C ASP A 25 -3.63 11.30 -10.72
N CYS A 26 -3.84 10.83 -9.51
CA CYS A 26 -4.41 9.53 -9.23
C CYS A 26 -5.87 9.66 -8.77
N CYS A 27 -6.68 8.63 -9.03
CA CYS A 27 -8.04 8.56 -8.48
C CYS A 27 -8.07 8.59 -6.95
N LYS A 28 -6.96 8.19 -6.31
CA LYS A 28 -6.75 8.21 -4.86
C LYS A 28 -5.72 9.29 -4.55
N ASP A 29 -6.18 10.47 -4.19
CA ASP A 29 -5.31 11.55 -3.71
C ASP A 29 -4.94 11.38 -2.23
N HIS A 30 -4.20 12.34 -1.66
CA HIS A 30 -3.76 12.31 -0.26
C HIS A 30 -4.92 12.13 0.72
N ARG A 31 -6.11 12.72 0.46
CA ARG A 31 -7.30 12.62 1.33
C ARG A 31 -7.81 11.19 1.44
N PHE A 32 -7.69 10.42 0.34
CA PHE A 32 -8.08 9.01 0.35
C PHE A 32 -7.23 8.21 1.35
N TYR A 33 -5.91 8.43 1.36
CA TYR A 33 -5.01 7.75 2.31
C TYR A 33 -5.28 8.16 3.76
N GLU A 34 -5.61 9.43 4.00
CA GLU A 34 -6.00 9.92 5.33
C GLU A 34 -7.30 9.27 5.83
N ILE A 35 -8.31 9.16 4.96
CA ILE A 35 -9.58 8.46 5.29
C ILE A 35 -9.33 6.98 5.58
N ILE A 36 -8.50 6.31 4.79
CA ILE A 36 -8.17 4.90 5.01
C ILE A 36 -7.46 4.71 6.35
N GLU A 37 -6.50 5.57 6.68
CA GLU A 37 -5.84 5.54 7.98
C GLU A 37 -6.84 5.72 9.13
N ASP A 38 -7.70 6.73 9.08
CA ASP A 38 -8.72 6.99 10.10
C ASP A 38 -9.69 5.81 10.27
N THR A 39 -10.04 5.15 9.17
CA THR A 39 -11.01 4.05 9.17
C THR A 39 -10.41 2.74 9.65
N LEU A 40 -9.14 2.48 9.33
CA LEU A 40 -8.49 1.18 9.53
C LEU A 40 -7.35 1.23 10.58
N ALA A 41 -7.24 2.30 11.36
CA ALA A 41 -6.18 2.48 12.36
C ALA A 41 -6.10 1.37 13.42
N ASN A 42 -7.20 0.65 13.66
CA ASN A 42 -7.22 -0.46 14.61
C ASN A 42 -6.54 -1.74 14.08
N ASP A 43 -6.53 -1.91 12.77
CA ASP A 43 -6.03 -3.12 12.10
C ASP A 43 -4.65 -2.92 11.48
N PHE A 44 -4.32 -1.68 11.11
CA PHE A 44 -3.11 -1.32 10.38
C PHE A 44 -2.38 -0.15 11.07
N GLU A 45 -1.08 -0.30 11.20
CA GLU A 45 -0.19 0.76 11.69
C GLU A 45 0.36 1.54 10.50
N TYR A 46 -0.24 2.70 10.19
CA TYR A 46 0.13 3.53 9.04
C TYR A 46 1.34 4.40 9.33
N GLN A 47 2.21 4.53 8.33
CA GLN A 47 3.36 5.43 8.32
C GLN A 47 3.61 5.93 6.89
N TYR A 48 4.45 6.94 6.78
CA TYR A 48 4.77 7.56 5.50
C TYR A 48 6.28 7.71 5.35
N LEU A 49 6.76 7.52 4.12
CA LEU A 49 8.15 7.77 3.74
C LEU A 49 8.22 9.07 2.95
N ILE A 50 8.94 10.06 3.46
CA ILE A 50 9.34 11.23 2.69
C ILE A 50 10.69 10.92 2.05
N LEU A 51 10.72 10.92 0.72
CA LEU A 51 11.92 10.62 -0.09
C LEU A 51 12.46 11.92 -0.67
N ARG A 52 13.70 12.26 -0.33
CA ARG A 52 14.39 13.49 -0.75
C ARG A 52 15.61 13.15 -1.57
N ASP A 53 15.90 14.00 -2.58
CA ASP A 53 17.15 13.93 -3.32
C ASP A 53 18.33 14.52 -2.50
N LEU A 54 19.52 14.59 -3.12
CA LEU A 54 20.74 15.12 -2.49
C LEU A 54 20.63 16.61 -2.14
N ASP A 55 19.84 17.36 -2.89
CA ASP A 55 19.60 18.77 -2.67
C ASP A 55 18.56 19.03 -1.57
N GLY A 56 17.98 17.95 -1.01
CA GLY A 56 16.95 18.00 0.03
C GLY A 56 15.53 18.19 -0.49
N ASN A 57 15.32 18.23 -1.81
CA ASN A 57 13.99 18.39 -2.40
C ASN A 57 13.19 17.11 -2.25
N VAL A 58 11.91 17.22 -1.89
CA VAL A 58 11.00 16.08 -1.84
C VAL A 58 10.70 15.61 -3.26
N ARG A 59 11.00 14.34 -3.56
CA ARG A 59 10.73 13.69 -4.84
C ARG A 59 9.50 12.81 -4.78
N GLY A 60 9.18 12.33 -3.58
CA GLY A 60 7.99 11.51 -3.38
C GLY A 60 7.65 11.28 -1.93
N ILE A 61 6.39 10.91 -1.70
CA ILE A 61 5.86 10.54 -0.40
C ILE A 61 5.11 9.23 -0.56
N GLN A 62 5.62 8.16 0.07
CA GLN A 62 5.09 6.82 -0.06
C GLN A 62 4.39 6.35 1.20
N PRO A 63 3.07 6.16 1.19
CA PRO A 63 2.35 5.50 2.26
C PRO A 63 2.75 4.03 2.37
N PHE A 64 2.91 3.56 3.60
CA PHE A 64 3.09 2.15 3.92
C PHE A 64 2.46 1.86 5.28
N PHE A 65 2.25 0.60 5.58
CA PHE A 65 1.65 0.19 6.84
C PHE A 65 2.16 -1.17 7.29
N PHE A 66 2.05 -1.42 8.59
CA PHE A 66 2.27 -2.75 9.15
C PHE A 66 0.95 -3.41 9.46
N VAL A 67 0.91 -4.71 9.25
CA VAL A 67 -0.23 -5.57 9.61
C VAL A 67 0.25 -6.85 10.27
N GLN A 68 -0.52 -7.36 11.23
CA GLN A 68 -0.33 -8.68 11.80
C GLN A 68 -1.15 -9.70 11.00
N GLN A 69 -0.50 -10.32 10.01
CA GLN A 69 -1.16 -11.31 9.18
C GLN A 69 -1.35 -12.62 9.91
N ASN A 70 -2.58 -13.10 9.94
CA ASN A 70 -2.92 -14.39 10.47
C ASN A 70 -2.59 -15.51 9.45
N LEU A 71 -1.64 -16.37 9.78
CA LEU A 71 -1.18 -17.43 8.86
C LEU A 71 -2.14 -18.61 8.74
N VAL A 72 -3.16 -18.69 9.61
CA VAL A 72 -4.18 -19.74 9.57
C VAL A 72 -5.53 -19.22 9.09
N GLU A 73 -5.57 -18.07 8.48
CA GLU A 73 -6.77 -17.55 7.86
C GLU A 73 -7.17 -18.41 6.66
N GLY A 74 -8.42 -18.87 6.64
CA GLY A 74 -8.93 -19.78 5.59
C GLY A 74 -8.70 -21.26 5.84
N ILE A 75 -8.06 -21.67 6.93
CA ILE A 75 -7.92 -23.09 7.28
C ILE A 75 -9.22 -23.62 7.94
N PRO A 76 -9.73 -24.82 7.55
CA PRO A 76 -10.97 -25.36 8.10
C PRO A 76 -10.92 -25.67 9.60
N GLY A 77 -12.04 -25.50 10.27
CA GLY A 77 -12.46 -25.60 11.66
C GLY A 77 -11.54 -26.23 12.73
N GLY A 78 -11.09 -27.45 12.58
CA GLY A 78 -10.39 -28.18 13.67
C GLY A 78 -9.03 -27.57 14.06
N VAL A 79 -8.22 -27.19 13.08
CA VAL A 79 -6.91 -26.55 13.30
C VAL A 79 -7.09 -25.18 13.90
N ARG A 80 -8.10 -24.44 13.47
CA ARG A 80 -8.41 -23.09 13.96
C ARG A 80 -8.70 -23.11 15.47
N HIS A 81 -9.53 -24.03 15.96
CA HIS A 81 -9.83 -24.14 17.39
C HIS A 81 -8.58 -24.44 18.24
N LEU A 82 -7.67 -25.29 17.73
CA LEU A 82 -6.39 -25.56 18.39
C LEU A 82 -5.52 -24.30 18.47
N VAL A 83 -5.39 -23.57 17.36
CA VAL A 83 -4.63 -22.32 17.30
C VAL A 83 -5.22 -21.27 18.23
N ASP A 84 -6.55 -21.10 18.25
CA ASP A 84 -7.24 -20.16 19.12
C ASP A 84 -7.02 -20.50 20.61
N SER A 85 -6.96 -21.78 20.94
CA SER A 85 -6.64 -22.22 22.29
C SER A 85 -5.20 -21.90 22.71
N ILE A 86 -4.25 -22.08 21.79
CA ILE A 86 -2.85 -21.71 22.03
C ILE A 86 -2.70 -20.17 22.14
N ARG A 87 -3.42 -19.40 21.32
CA ARG A 87 -3.41 -17.94 21.32
C ARG A 87 -3.89 -17.30 22.61
N LYS A 88 -4.68 -17.99 23.41
CA LYS A 88 -5.04 -17.53 24.76
C LYS A 88 -3.81 -17.31 25.66
N LYS A 89 -2.74 -18.09 25.46
CA LYS A 89 -1.47 -17.98 26.20
C LYS A 89 -0.39 -17.24 25.37
N PHE A 90 -0.42 -17.42 24.05
CA PHE A 90 0.57 -16.87 23.11
C PHE A 90 -0.15 -16.12 21.99
N PRO A 91 -0.56 -14.86 22.20
CA PRO A 91 -1.42 -14.10 21.27
C PRO A 91 -0.86 -13.98 19.84
N LYS A 92 0.46 -14.02 19.69
CA LYS A 92 1.15 -13.90 18.38
C LYS A 92 1.44 -15.26 17.72
N PHE A 93 0.94 -16.36 18.25
CA PHE A 93 1.19 -17.69 17.68
C PHE A 93 0.58 -17.78 16.27
N LEU A 94 1.40 -18.20 15.30
CA LEU A 94 1.06 -18.25 13.87
C LEU A 94 0.53 -16.93 13.32
N THR A 95 1.08 -15.79 13.79
CA THR A 95 0.95 -14.50 13.14
C THR A 95 2.29 -14.03 12.60
N MET A 96 2.27 -13.22 11.55
CA MET A 96 3.44 -12.65 10.95
C MET A 96 3.25 -11.13 10.80
N ARG A 97 4.24 -10.34 11.27
CA ARG A 97 4.24 -8.91 11.00
C ARG A 97 4.74 -8.66 9.59
N VAL A 98 3.94 -8.00 8.79
CA VAL A 98 4.21 -7.70 7.38
C VAL A 98 4.29 -6.18 7.21
N LEU A 99 5.31 -5.71 6.49
CA LEU A 99 5.38 -4.35 5.98
C LEU A 99 4.75 -4.34 4.59
N MET A 100 3.68 -3.56 4.42
CA MET A 100 3.00 -3.40 3.14
C MET A 100 3.18 -2.00 2.60
N VAL A 101 3.64 -1.87 1.36
CA VAL A 101 3.77 -0.61 0.64
C VAL A 101 2.62 -0.49 -0.35
N GLY A 102 1.99 0.67 -0.40
CA GLY A 102 0.84 0.93 -1.28
C GLY A 102 -0.40 1.34 -0.49
N CYS A 103 -1.57 0.88 -0.92
CA CYS A 103 -2.84 1.22 -0.30
C CYS A 103 -3.46 -0.01 0.36
N ALA A 104 -3.99 0.11 1.57
CA ALA A 104 -4.70 -0.98 2.23
C ALA A 104 -6.00 -1.34 1.48
N ALA A 105 -6.66 -0.36 0.86
CA ALA A 105 -7.87 -0.55 0.07
C ALA A 105 -7.62 -0.34 -1.43
N GLY A 106 -7.58 -1.45 -2.18
CA GLY A 106 -7.45 -1.49 -3.64
C GLY A 106 -6.04 -1.20 -4.14
N GLU A 107 -5.93 -0.66 -5.37
CA GLU A 107 -4.68 -0.49 -6.11
C GLU A 107 -3.67 0.44 -5.40
N GLY A 108 -2.40 0.00 -5.36
CA GLY A 108 -1.27 0.78 -4.88
C GLY A 108 -0.71 1.71 -5.96
N HIS A 109 -0.21 2.86 -5.53
CA HIS A 109 0.48 3.83 -6.40
C HIS A 109 1.84 4.17 -5.83
N LEU A 110 2.83 4.41 -6.73
CA LEU A 110 4.09 5.02 -6.32
C LEU A 110 3.85 6.50 -6.02
N GLY A 111 4.34 6.94 -4.88
CA GLY A 111 4.14 8.29 -4.35
C GLY A 111 5.07 9.34 -4.97
N ALA A 112 5.40 9.23 -6.25
CA ALA A 112 6.19 10.21 -6.98
C ALA A 112 5.40 11.52 -7.16
N LEU A 113 6.01 12.67 -6.85
CA LEU A 113 5.41 13.98 -7.10
C LEU A 113 5.34 14.30 -8.59
N VAL A 114 6.28 13.76 -9.36
CA VAL A 114 6.30 13.84 -10.82
C VAL A 114 6.43 12.43 -11.39
N SER A 115 5.60 12.06 -12.34
CA SER A 115 5.52 10.68 -12.88
C SER A 115 6.86 10.13 -13.39
N ARG A 116 7.75 10.98 -13.93
CA ARG A 116 9.09 10.60 -14.38
C ARG A 116 9.99 10.08 -13.25
N ASP A 117 9.68 10.40 -11.99
CA ASP A 117 10.47 10.00 -10.84
C ASP A 117 10.13 8.60 -10.31
N SER A 118 9.17 7.91 -10.93
CA SER A 118 8.71 6.59 -10.49
C SER A 118 9.85 5.56 -10.39
N VAL A 119 10.83 5.59 -11.29
CA VAL A 119 12.00 4.68 -11.22
C VAL A 119 12.88 5.05 -10.03
N TRP A 120 13.16 6.33 -9.83
CA TRP A 120 13.96 6.81 -8.71
C TRP A 120 13.29 6.47 -7.36
N ILE A 121 11.97 6.66 -7.27
CA ILE A 121 11.19 6.28 -6.07
C ILE A 121 11.29 4.78 -5.82
N ALA A 122 11.16 3.95 -6.85
CA ALA A 122 11.28 2.51 -6.72
C ALA A 122 12.67 2.08 -6.21
N GLU A 123 13.73 2.68 -6.72
CA GLU A 123 15.11 2.45 -6.26
C GLU A 123 15.31 2.90 -4.81
N ALA A 124 14.79 4.07 -4.43
CA ALA A 124 14.85 4.58 -3.06
C ALA A 124 14.10 3.64 -2.09
N LEU A 125 12.90 3.19 -2.46
CA LEU A 125 12.14 2.21 -1.69
C LEU A 125 12.90 0.89 -1.56
N HIS A 126 13.47 0.38 -2.64
CA HIS A 126 14.27 -0.85 -2.61
C HIS A 126 15.45 -0.74 -1.62
N ALA A 127 16.08 0.42 -1.55
CA ALA A 127 17.22 0.67 -0.65
C ALA A 127 16.79 0.77 0.83
N CYS A 128 15.65 1.41 1.15
CA CYS A 128 15.27 1.72 2.53
C CYS A 128 14.35 0.68 3.18
N LEU A 129 13.45 0.04 2.42
CA LEU A 129 12.46 -0.89 2.97
C LEU A 129 13.04 -2.05 3.80
N PRO A 130 14.17 -2.69 3.41
CA PRO A 130 14.76 -3.76 4.23
C PRO A 130 15.21 -3.30 5.61
N GLN A 131 15.68 -2.06 5.73
CA GLN A 131 16.10 -1.49 7.02
C GLN A 131 14.89 -1.19 7.90
N ILE A 132 13.84 -0.61 7.31
CA ILE A 132 12.57 -0.30 8.00
C ILE A 132 11.92 -1.60 8.49
N ALA A 133 11.83 -2.61 7.64
CA ALA A 133 11.27 -3.91 8.00
C ALA A 133 12.03 -4.56 9.16
N ARG A 134 13.37 -4.51 9.11
CA ARG A 134 14.23 -5.05 10.17
C ARG A 134 14.03 -4.30 11.49
N ALA A 135 14.01 -2.97 11.47
CA ALA A 135 13.79 -2.14 12.65
C ALA A 135 12.43 -2.40 13.30
N ALA A 136 11.39 -2.59 12.48
CA ALA A 136 10.03 -2.90 12.92
C ALA A 136 9.79 -4.40 13.20
N LYS A 137 10.81 -5.26 13.04
CA LYS A 137 10.71 -6.73 13.17
C LYS A 137 9.62 -7.33 12.26
N ALA A 138 9.43 -6.75 11.08
CA ALA A 138 8.57 -7.32 10.04
C ALA A 138 9.32 -8.47 9.33
N SER A 139 8.62 -9.58 9.13
CA SER A 139 9.16 -10.80 8.53
C SER A 139 9.02 -10.84 7.01
N LEU A 140 8.17 -9.97 6.46
CA LEU A 140 7.89 -9.91 5.03
C LEU A 140 7.68 -8.46 4.60
N ILE A 141 8.12 -8.15 3.39
CA ILE A 141 7.84 -6.87 2.69
C ILE A 141 6.96 -7.19 1.49
N VAL A 142 5.85 -6.48 1.35
CA VAL A 142 4.90 -6.65 0.24
C VAL A 142 4.66 -5.30 -0.43
N LEU A 143 4.90 -5.22 -1.73
CA LEU A 143 4.41 -4.14 -2.57
C LEU A 143 3.03 -4.55 -3.06
N LYS A 144 1.98 -3.96 -2.46
CA LYS A 144 0.60 -4.45 -2.59
C LYS A 144 -0.11 -3.84 -3.80
N ASP A 145 -0.58 -4.70 -4.70
CA ASP A 145 -1.53 -4.40 -5.78
C ASP A 145 -1.10 -3.24 -6.69
N PHE A 146 0.17 -3.12 -7.00
CA PHE A 146 0.66 -2.13 -7.97
C PHE A 146 0.25 -2.51 -9.39
N SER A 147 -0.34 -1.55 -10.11
CA SER A 147 -0.78 -1.78 -11.49
C SER A 147 0.37 -2.02 -12.46
N SER A 148 0.04 -2.61 -13.61
CA SER A 148 1.02 -2.95 -14.65
C SER A 148 1.80 -1.74 -15.19
N LYS A 149 1.29 -0.52 -15.04
CA LYS A 149 1.99 0.73 -15.42
C LYS A 149 3.31 0.93 -14.67
N TYR A 150 3.45 0.35 -13.46
CA TYR A 150 4.67 0.43 -12.65
C TYR A 150 5.63 -0.75 -12.91
N ARG A 151 5.35 -1.62 -13.88
CA ARG A 151 6.13 -2.84 -14.14
C ARG A 151 7.61 -2.56 -14.32
N ASP A 152 7.93 -1.57 -15.14
CA ASP A 152 9.32 -1.23 -15.47
C ASP A 152 10.01 -0.53 -14.29
N ALA A 153 9.33 0.38 -13.62
CA ALA A 153 9.86 1.06 -12.43
C ALA A 153 10.18 0.07 -11.31
N LEU A 154 9.34 -0.94 -11.10
CA LEU A 154 9.51 -1.95 -10.06
C LEU A 154 10.34 -3.17 -10.50
N ALA A 155 10.87 -3.20 -11.72
CA ALA A 155 11.64 -4.35 -12.24
C ALA A 155 12.87 -4.67 -11.38
N GLY A 156 13.53 -3.66 -10.82
CA GLY A 156 14.69 -3.80 -9.95
C GLY A 156 14.45 -4.64 -8.69
N PHE A 157 13.24 -4.74 -8.20
CA PHE A 157 12.90 -5.57 -7.05
C PHE A 157 13.06 -7.06 -7.36
N SER A 158 12.64 -7.51 -8.55
CA SER A 158 12.61 -8.93 -8.91
C SER A 158 13.99 -9.60 -8.96
N GLY A 159 15.08 -8.84 -9.16
CA GLY A 159 16.46 -9.34 -9.15
C GLY A 159 17.09 -9.37 -7.75
N ASN A 160 16.43 -8.86 -6.72
CA ASN A 160 17.03 -8.56 -5.43
C ASN A 160 16.21 -9.15 -4.25
N GLY A 161 15.79 -10.40 -4.39
CA GLY A 161 15.12 -11.14 -3.32
C GLY A 161 13.60 -10.96 -3.25
N PHE A 162 13.00 -10.17 -4.14
CA PHE A 162 11.56 -10.06 -4.28
C PHE A 162 11.04 -10.95 -5.40
N THR A 163 9.87 -11.53 -5.20
CA THR A 163 9.16 -12.32 -6.21
C THR A 163 7.87 -11.62 -6.61
N ARG A 164 7.62 -11.50 -7.90
CA ARG A 164 6.35 -10.98 -8.39
C ARG A 164 5.29 -12.08 -8.35
N VAL A 165 4.19 -11.79 -7.69
CA VAL A 165 3.02 -12.66 -7.63
C VAL A 165 1.85 -11.94 -8.35
N PRO A 166 1.11 -12.62 -9.24
CA PRO A 166 -0.10 -12.06 -9.82
C PRO A 166 -1.11 -11.76 -8.70
N SER A 167 -1.66 -10.55 -8.71
CA SER A 167 -2.79 -10.20 -7.85
C SER A 167 -4.10 -10.72 -8.44
N MET A 168 -5.16 -10.70 -7.65
CA MET A 168 -6.49 -11.00 -8.15
C MET A 168 -6.86 -10.04 -9.28
N PRO A 169 -7.55 -10.51 -10.34
CA PRO A 169 -8.00 -9.63 -11.41
C PRO A 169 -8.99 -8.60 -10.87
N MET A 170 -8.77 -7.36 -11.24
CA MET A 170 -9.69 -6.27 -10.90
C MET A 170 -10.76 -6.16 -11.98
N THR A 171 -12.00 -5.96 -11.55
CA THR A 171 -13.10 -5.64 -12.46
C THR A 171 -13.06 -4.14 -12.80
N ARG A 172 -13.29 -3.82 -14.06
CA ARG A 172 -13.41 -2.44 -14.53
C ARG A 172 -14.77 -2.26 -15.22
N LEU A 173 -15.55 -1.33 -14.72
CA LEU A 173 -16.77 -0.88 -15.36
C LEU A 173 -16.46 0.39 -16.17
N ALA A 174 -16.70 0.36 -17.47
CA ALA A 174 -16.65 1.56 -18.29
C ALA A 174 -17.96 2.34 -18.09
N LEU A 175 -17.86 3.57 -17.56
CA LEU A 175 -19.01 4.44 -17.34
C LEU A 175 -19.24 5.30 -18.60
N ASN A 176 -19.91 4.73 -19.59
CA ASN A 176 -20.26 5.40 -20.85
C ASN A 176 -21.67 6.02 -20.80
N PHE A 177 -22.12 6.41 -19.61
CA PHE A 177 -23.45 6.95 -19.36
C PHE A 177 -23.32 8.45 -19.07
N ARG A 178 -24.30 9.25 -19.51
CA ARG A 178 -24.34 10.70 -19.30
C ARG A 178 -24.58 11.05 -17.83
N ASP A 179 -25.47 10.29 -17.19
CA ASP A 179 -25.91 10.47 -15.82
C ASP A 179 -26.42 9.13 -15.24
N PHE A 180 -26.88 9.15 -14.00
CA PHE A 180 -27.38 7.95 -13.32
C PHE A 180 -28.70 7.43 -13.93
N ASP A 181 -29.56 8.31 -14.41
CA ASP A 181 -30.83 7.91 -15.06
C ASP A 181 -30.57 7.21 -16.39
N ASP A 182 -29.61 7.70 -17.15
CA ASP A 182 -29.16 7.04 -18.39
C ASP A 182 -28.57 5.65 -18.06
N TYR A 183 -27.78 5.50 -17.00
CA TYR A 183 -27.31 4.21 -16.51
C TYR A 183 -28.48 3.27 -16.17
N LEU A 184 -29.45 3.73 -15.38
CA LEU A 184 -30.61 2.94 -15.01
C LEU A 184 -31.42 2.52 -16.24
N ALA A 185 -31.55 3.39 -17.25
CA ALA A 185 -32.28 3.09 -18.50
C ALA A 185 -31.67 1.90 -19.28
N HIS A 186 -30.35 1.70 -19.16
CA HIS A 186 -29.62 0.59 -19.80
C HIS A 186 -29.65 -0.73 -19.01
N LEU A 187 -30.10 -0.72 -17.74
CA LEU A 187 -30.27 -1.94 -16.97
C LEU A 187 -31.50 -2.72 -17.38
N SER A 188 -31.45 -4.04 -17.27
CA SER A 188 -32.63 -4.90 -17.46
C SER A 188 -33.71 -4.58 -16.43
N TYR A 189 -34.98 -4.85 -16.74
CA TYR A 189 -36.11 -4.58 -15.86
C TYR A 189 -35.96 -5.21 -14.46
N GLY A 190 -35.35 -6.39 -14.38
CA GLY A 190 -35.13 -7.07 -13.09
C GLY A 190 -33.94 -6.55 -12.27
N THR A 191 -33.18 -5.57 -12.80
CA THR A 191 -31.98 -5.01 -12.17
C THR A 191 -32.14 -3.54 -11.79
N ARG A 192 -33.25 -2.90 -12.22
CA ARG A 192 -33.61 -1.50 -11.91
C ARG A 192 -34.09 -1.29 -10.49
#